data_bc68c533a285d8c78876ac40a22a7aea
#
_entry.id   bc68c533a285d8c78876ac40a22a7aea
#
_cell.length_a   1.000
_cell.length_b   1.000
_cell.length_c   1.000
_cell.angle_alpha   90.00
_cell.angle_beta   90.00
_cell.angle_gamma   90.00
#
_symmetry.space_group_name_H-M   'P 1'
#
loop_
_entity.id
_entity.type
_entity.pdbx_description
1 polymer ?
#
loop_
_entity_poly.entity_id
_entity_poly.type
_entity_poly.pdbx_seq_one_letter_code
_entity_poly.pdbx_strand_id
1 'polypeptide(L)'
;MLWGLPCVGYVLAWVASSGCLASQRRALASCRSCASRAFACQPGSGGFGGFGSQPEPVKGQDVLTGATLTLRQAVSGETVELTADGKTMTVRIPPGVHDGQKLRLRGKGRPGQAGGPPGDMVVSISVAKHPVYSIDGVNLRMDLPVTLKEAALGATVEVPLLDGTTTKVKIKPGTSSGTVMRLRGKGVRTAKKTGDLLVTVQVAVPRRLSSQARTALEAFDAAMESDPRETLRQEAAT
;
A
#
# COMPACT_ATOMS: atom_id res chain seq x y z
N MET A 1 -35.71 23.78 45.73
CA MET A 1 -34.68 22.97 46.40
C MET A 1 -33.77 22.51 45.30
N LEU A 2 -32.78 23.27 44.93
CA LEU A 2 -31.44 23.41 45.50
C LEU A 2 -30.52 22.21 45.17
N TRP A 3 -29.49 22.57 44.40
CA TRP A 3 -28.13 21.99 44.38
C TRP A 3 -27.91 20.84 43.36
N GLY A 4 -26.91 20.78 42.50
CA GLY A 4 -25.72 21.60 42.36
C GLY A 4 -24.90 21.02 41.18
N LEU A 5 -24.34 21.87 40.37
CA LEU A 5 -23.23 21.62 39.49
C LEU A 5 -21.94 21.38 40.32
N PRO A 6 -20.94 20.71 39.75
CA PRO A 6 -19.77 21.51 39.47
C PRO A 6 -19.10 21.24 38.11
N CYS A 7 -18.70 22.32 37.51
CA CYS A 7 -17.57 22.46 36.58
C CYS A 7 -16.25 22.08 37.24
N VAL A 8 -15.40 21.37 36.53
CA VAL A 8 -13.92 21.40 36.65
C VAL A 8 -13.42 20.74 35.38
N GLY A 9 -12.51 21.17 34.56
CA GLY A 9 -11.55 22.23 34.70
C GLY A 9 -10.57 22.01 33.54
N TYR A 10 -10.31 23.01 32.80
CA TYR A 10 -9.21 23.16 31.85
C TYR A 10 -7.87 22.84 32.49
N VAL A 11 -7.02 22.06 31.84
CA VAL A 11 -5.56 22.24 32.00
C VAL A 11 -4.88 22.11 30.64
N LEU A 12 -4.62 23.23 30.07
CA LEU A 12 -3.53 23.47 29.14
C LEU A 12 -2.22 23.38 29.94
N ALA A 13 -1.31 22.53 29.55
CA ALA A 13 0.08 22.62 29.98
C ALA A 13 1.01 22.61 28.77
N TRP A 14 1.32 23.78 28.39
CA TRP A 14 2.47 24.18 27.61
C TRP A 14 3.69 24.01 28.52
N VAL A 15 4.66 23.19 28.16
CA VAL A 15 6.00 23.25 28.75
C VAL A 15 7.02 23.36 27.62
N ALA A 16 7.39 24.58 27.36
CA ALA A 16 8.67 24.90 26.80
C ALA A 16 9.72 24.71 27.89
N SER A 17 10.78 24.01 27.65
CA SER A 17 11.98 24.03 28.46
C SER A 17 13.21 23.99 27.56
N SER A 18 13.75 25.14 27.45
CA SER A 18 15.09 25.53 27.20
C SER A 18 16.10 24.72 28.04
N GLY A 19 17.27 24.46 27.43
CA GLY A 19 18.44 24.26 28.23
C GLY A 19 19.22 23.00 27.92
N CYS A 20 20.22 23.12 27.10
CA CYS A 20 21.53 22.58 27.45
C CYS A 20 22.60 23.18 26.54
N LEU A 21 23.10 24.30 26.96
CA LEU A 21 24.48 24.72 26.74
C LEU A 21 25.36 23.91 27.71
N ALA A 22 26.34 23.23 27.18
CA ALA A 22 27.66 23.08 27.78
C ALA A 22 28.31 21.78 27.31
N SER A 23 29.22 21.89 26.39
CA SER A 23 30.49 21.15 26.45
C SER A 23 31.31 21.34 25.17
N GLN A 24 31.67 22.57 24.88
CA GLN A 24 32.87 22.85 24.10
C GLN A 24 33.97 23.26 25.09
N ARG A 25 34.83 22.38 25.41
CA ARG A 25 36.21 22.73 25.85
C ARG A 25 37.07 21.46 25.78
N ARG A 26 38.23 21.67 25.13
CA ARG A 26 39.46 20.86 25.17
C ARG A 26 39.71 19.97 23.96
N ALA A 27 40.43 20.54 23.01
CA ALA A 27 41.69 19.98 22.52
C ALA A 27 42.38 20.99 21.60
N LEU A 28 42.90 22.06 22.18
CA LEU A 28 44.03 22.80 21.62
C LEU A 28 45.23 22.34 22.38
N ALA A 29 45.95 21.42 21.81
CA ALA A 29 47.30 21.12 22.30
C ALA A 29 48.18 20.77 21.09
N SER A 30 49.07 21.72 20.82
CA SER A 30 50.45 21.47 20.49
C SER A 30 50.77 20.84 19.12
N CYS A 31 50.92 21.68 18.14
CA CYS A 31 51.93 21.43 17.14
C CYS A 31 52.87 22.61 17.11
N ARG A 32 53.76 22.66 18.10
CA ARG A 32 55.02 23.42 18.04
C ARG A 32 56.04 22.45 17.41
N SER A 33 56.45 22.70 16.22
CA SER A 33 57.75 22.37 15.66
C SER A 33 57.66 22.27 14.13
N CYS A 34 57.83 23.36 13.50
CA CYS A 34 58.44 23.46 12.17
C CYS A 34 58.89 24.90 11.95
N ALA A 35 59.89 25.27 12.73
CA ALA A 35 60.74 26.37 12.36
C ALA A 35 61.96 25.78 11.65
N SER A 36 62.38 26.50 10.63
CA SER A 36 63.69 26.42 9.96
C SER A 36 63.90 25.24 8.99
N ARG A 37 63.61 25.52 7.74
CA ARG A 37 64.60 25.34 6.67
C ARG A 37 64.15 26.12 5.42
N ALA A 38 64.76 27.27 5.29
CA ALA A 38 64.80 27.97 4.02
C ALA A 38 65.53 27.08 3.00
N PHE A 39 64.78 26.60 2.01
CA PHE A 39 65.38 26.02 0.82
C PHE A 39 65.03 26.90 -0.36
N ALA A 40 66.09 27.41 -0.94
CA ALA A 40 66.15 28.34 -2.04
C ALA A 40 65.30 27.82 -3.23
N CYS A 41 64.37 28.65 -3.71
CA CYS A 41 63.76 28.50 -5.01
C CYS A 41 64.83 28.68 -6.11
N GLN A 42 65.18 27.59 -6.78
CA GLN A 42 65.80 27.69 -8.11
C GLN A 42 64.69 27.62 -9.17
N PRO A 43 64.64 28.58 -10.10
CA PRO A 43 63.81 28.46 -11.27
C PRO A 43 64.46 27.53 -12.27
N GLY A 44 64.12 26.24 -12.21
CA GLY A 44 64.50 25.22 -13.17
C GLY A 44 63.38 25.00 -14.18
N SER A 45 63.61 25.52 -15.34
CA SER A 45 62.89 25.30 -16.60
C SER A 45 62.75 23.82 -16.93
N GLY A 46 61.57 23.46 -17.44
CA GLY A 46 61.40 22.31 -18.34
C GLY A 46 60.86 21.03 -17.67
N GLY A 47 59.64 20.68 -17.99
CA GLY A 47 59.06 19.40 -17.71
C GLY A 47 57.58 19.36 -18.07
N PHE A 48 57.27 19.33 -19.35
CA PHE A 48 55.98 18.91 -19.89
C PHE A 48 55.74 17.46 -19.44
N GLY A 49 55.17 17.28 -18.29
CA GLY A 49 54.60 16.01 -17.86
C GLY A 49 53.08 16.19 -17.89
N GLY A 50 52.50 15.95 -19.04
CA GLY A 50 51.05 15.76 -19.16
C GLY A 50 50.65 14.54 -18.35
N PHE A 51 50.31 14.74 -17.07
CA PHE A 51 49.54 13.77 -16.35
C PHE A 51 48.16 13.73 -17.02
N GLY A 52 48.00 12.78 -17.91
CA GLY A 52 46.69 12.41 -18.44
C GLY A 52 45.80 12.15 -17.26
N SER A 53 44.91 13.08 -16.98
CA SER A 53 43.83 12.89 -15.99
C SER A 53 43.11 11.62 -16.44
N GLN A 54 43.37 10.52 -15.75
CA GLN A 54 42.54 9.33 -15.90
C GLN A 54 41.10 9.76 -15.60
N PRO A 55 40.17 9.56 -16.54
CA PRO A 55 38.79 9.94 -16.32
C PRO A 55 38.31 9.22 -15.04
N GLU A 56 37.85 10.00 -14.06
CA GLU A 56 37.32 9.44 -12.84
C GLU A 56 36.14 8.51 -13.15
N PRO A 57 36.05 7.35 -12.51
CA PRO A 57 34.98 6.41 -12.72
C PRO A 57 33.62 7.04 -12.34
N VAL A 58 32.80 7.36 -13.33
CA VAL A 58 31.47 7.94 -13.12
C VAL A 58 30.44 6.85 -13.08
N LYS A 59 29.60 6.83 -12.03
CA LYS A 59 28.46 5.91 -11.89
C LYS A 59 27.49 6.09 -13.06
N GLY A 60 26.99 4.99 -13.61
CA GLY A 60 25.96 5.00 -14.64
C GLY A 60 24.65 5.64 -14.18
N GLN A 61 23.87 6.14 -15.12
CA GLN A 61 22.57 6.73 -14.86
C GLN A 61 21.55 5.69 -14.39
N ASP A 62 20.68 6.08 -13.48
CA ASP A 62 19.58 5.27 -13.03
C ASP A 62 18.45 5.30 -14.09
N VAL A 63 17.81 4.13 -14.33
CA VAL A 63 16.73 3.97 -15.32
C VAL A 63 15.39 3.84 -14.58
N LEU A 64 14.40 4.63 -15.01
CA LEU A 64 13.03 4.55 -14.52
C LEU A 64 12.18 3.77 -15.53
N THR A 65 11.48 2.74 -15.06
CA THR A 65 10.60 1.91 -15.88
C THR A 65 9.29 1.64 -15.16
N GLY A 66 8.20 1.52 -15.92
CA GLY A 66 6.88 1.14 -15.40
C GLY A 66 6.58 -0.32 -15.73
N ALA A 67 5.95 -1.02 -14.77
CA ALA A 67 5.41 -2.36 -14.97
C ALA A 67 3.93 -2.37 -14.60
N THR A 68 3.07 -2.81 -15.52
CA THR A 68 1.65 -3.01 -15.25
C THR A 68 1.39 -4.48 -14.96
N LEU A 69 0.83 -4.77 -13.79
CA LEU A 69 0.53 -6.11 -13.33
C LEU A 69 -0.97 -6.32 -13.22
N THR A 70 -1.42 -7.53 -13.48
CA THR A 70 -2.78 -7.95 -13.08
C THR A 70 -2.84 -8.14 -11.57
N LEU A 71 -4.03 -8.02 -11.00
CA LEU A 71 -4.25 -8.24 -9.56
C LEU A 71 -3.75 -9.63 -9.11
N ARG A 72 -3.97 -10.65 -9.92
CA ARG A 72 -3.52 -12.01 -9.64
C ARG A 72 -2.00 -12.11 -9.54
N GLN A 73 -1.29 -11.52 -10.49
CA GLN A 73 0.18 -11.47 -10.50
C GLN A 73 0.74 -10.70 -9.30
N ALA A 74 0.08 -9.59 -8.93
CA ALA A 74 0.49 -8.79 -7.77
C ALA A 74 0.34 -9.56 -6.44
N VAL A 75 -0.69 -10.41 -6.33
CA VAL A 75 -0.96 -11.21 -5.13
C VAL A 75 -0.08 -12.47 -5.05
N SER A 76 0.06 -13.20 -6.15
CA SER A 76 0.86 -14.45 -6.17
C SER A 76 2.36 -14.18 -6.19
N GLY A 77 2.76 -13.03 -6.71
CA GLY A 77 4.15 -12.75 -7.05
C GLY A 77 4.55 -13.55 -8.29
N GLU A 78 5.07 -12.91 -9.27
CA GLU A 78 5.42 -13.52 -10.54
C GLU A 78 6.71 -12.93 -11.10
N THR A 79 7.29 -13.65 -12.01
CA THR A 79 8.43 -13.19 -12.76
C THR A 79 7.94 -12.52 -14.03
N VAL A 80 8.24 -11.23 -14.18
CA VAL A 80 7.78 -10.41 -15.30
C VAL A 80 8.97 -9.98 -16.14
N GLU A 81 8.80 -10.03 -17.45
CA GLU A 81 9.78 -9.51 -18.39
C GLU A 81 9.52 -8.02 -18.60
N LEU A 82 10.56 -7.23 -18.36
CA LEU A 82 10.54 -5.78 -18.55
C LEU A 82 11.53 -5.41 -19.63
N THR A 83 11.09 -4.57 -20.56
CA THR A 83 11.96 -3.98 -21.57
C THR A 83 12.31 -2.55 -21.13
N ALA A 84 13.59 -2.30 -20.90
CA ALA A 84 14.10 -0.98 -20.59
C ALA A 84 15.37 -0.71 -21.41
N ASP A 85 15.46 0.48 -22.00
CA ASP A 85 16.60 0.87 -22.89
C ASP A 85 16.92 -0.17 -23.99
N GLY A 86 15.89 -0.84 -24.56
CA GLY A 86 16.06 -1.86 -25.59
C GLY A 86 16.63 -3.21 -25.11
N LYS A 87 16.78 -3.38 -23.79
CA LYS A 87 17.17 -4.65 -23.16
C LYS A 87 15.99 -5.25 -22.43
N THR A 88 15.65 -6.48 -22.80
CA THR A 88 14.65 -7.26 -22.05
C THR A 88 15.31 -7.93 -20.88
N MET A 89 14.75 -7.75 -19.69
CA MET A 89 15.24 -8.40 -18.49
C MET A 89 14.09 -8.98 -17.69
N THR A 90 14.37 -10.10 -17.08
CA THR A 90 13.43 -10.83 -16.23
C THR A 90 13.56 -10.35 -14.80
N VAL A 91 12.46 -9.85 -14.22
CA VAL A 91 12.40 -9.33 -12.86
C VAL A 91 11.43 -10.14 -12.04
N ARG A 92 11.89 -10.65 -10.90
CA ARG A 92 11.04 -11.35 -9.95
C ARG A 92 10.37 -10.34 -9.02
N ILE A 93 9.06 -10.27 -9.07
CA ILE A 93 8.24 -9.42 -8.23
C ILE A 93 7.82 -10.23 -6.99
N PRO A 94 8.05 -9.71 -5.78
CA PRO A 94 7.61 -10.40 -4.56
C PRO A 94 6.07 -10.40 -4.47
N PRO A 95 5.47 -11.39 -3.81
CA PRO A 95 4.02 -11.42 -3.60
C PRO A 95 3.55 -10.29 -2.68
N GLY A 96 2.36 -9.77 -2.94
CA GLY A 96 1.74 -8.73 -2.12
C GLY A 96 2.23 -7.31 -2.42
N VAL A 97 2.54 -7.04 -3.65
CA VAL A 97 2.93 -5.69 -4.10
C VAL A 97 1.69 -4.81 -4.25
N HIS A 98 1.80 -3.56 -3.77
CA HIS A 98 0.75 -2.56 -3.87
C HIS A 98 0.92 -1.68 -5.10
N ASP A 99 -0.19 -1.06 -5.53
CA ASP A 99 -0.17 -0.06 -6.59
C ASP A 99 0.72 1.14 -6.21
N GLY A 100 1.51 1.63 -7.18
CA GLY A 100 2.47 2.72 -6.97
C GLY A 100 3.77 2.32 -6.24
N GLN A 101 3.94 1.06 -5.88
CA GLN A 101 5.17 0.60 -5.22
C GLN A 101 6.36 0.67 -6.18
N LYS A 102 7.49 1.20 -5.68
CA LYS A 102 8.75 1.29 -6.43
C LYS A 102 9.69 0.16 -6.01
N LEU A 103 10.14 -0.62 -6.97
CA LEU A 103 11.11 -1.69 -6.78
C LEU A 103 12.46 -1.26 -7.35
N ARG A 104 13.49 -1.19 -6.50
CA ARG A 104 14.84 -0.82 -6.91
C ARG A 104 15.67 -2.07 -7.19
N LEU A 105 16.15 -2.18 -8.41
CA LEU A 105 17.05 -3.23 -8.89
C LEU A 105 18.46 -2.66 -9.00
N ARG A 106 19.34 -3.06 -8.10
CA ARG A 106 20.71 -2.56 -8.07
C ARG A 106 21.51 -3.06 -9.24
N GLY A 107 22.33 -2.18 -9.85
CA GLY A 107 23.24 -2.52 -10.92
C GLY A 107 22.58 -2.92 -12.27
N LYS A 108 21.28 -2.61 -12.45
CA LYS A 108 20.53 -2.90 -13.69
C LYS A 108 20.24 -1.65 -14.52
N GLY A 109 20.81 -0.50 -14.13
CA GLY A 109 20.73 0.74 -14.90
C GLY A 109 21.76 0.80 -16.04
N ARG A 110 22.04 2.01 -16.52
CA ARG A 110 23.03 2.21 -17.59
C ARG A 110 24.45 1.94 -17.10
N PRO A 111 25.33 1.44 -17.97
CA PRO A 111 26.73 1.23 -17.62
C PRO A 111 27.41 2.56 -17.26
N GLY A 112 28.29 2.54 -16.28
CA GLY A 112 29.11 3.69 -15.90
C GLY A 112 30.18 3.98 -16.95
N GLN A 113 30.70 5.20 -16.92
CA GLN A 113 31.83 5.63 -17.76
C GLN A 113 33.15 5.39 -17.03
N ALA A 114 34.22 5.19 -17.80
CA ALA A 114 35.59 5.01 -17.29
C ALA A 114 35.73 3.90 -16.23
N GLY A 115 34.98 2.79 -16.38
CA GLY A 115 35.03 1.68 -15.42
C GLY A 115 34.20 1.91 -14.16
N GLY A 116 33.35 2.95 -14.14
CA GLY A 116 32.44 3.21 -13.03
C GLY A 116 31.33 2.14 -12.87
N PRO A 117 30.77 1.95 -11.68
CA PRO A 117 29.72 0.99 -11.44
C PRO A 117 28.44 1.35 -12.24
N PRO A 118 27.66 0.36 -12.69
CA PRO A 118 26.40 0.60 -13.38
C PRO A 118 25.39 1.29 -12.45
N GLY A 119 24.46 2.04 -13.04
CA GLY A 119 23.35 2.66 -12.34
C GLY A 119 22.34 1.62 -11.80
N ASP A 120 21.31 2.09 -11.15
CA ASP A 120 20.22 1.26 -10.65
C ASP A 120 18.99 1.41 -11.54
N MET A 121 18.13 0.40 -11.55
CA MET A 121 16.82 0.49 -12.20
C MET A 121 15.75 0.62 -11.14
N VAL A 122 14.84 1.59 -11.29
CA VAL A 122 13.67 1.76 -10.45
C VAL A 122 12.43 1.42 -11.27
N VAL A 123 11.78 0.34 -10.88
CA VAL A 123 10.54 -0.13 -11.51
C VAL A 123 9.35 0.39 -10.70
N SER A 124 8.52 1.22 -11.31
CA SER A 124 7.23 1.65 -10.74
C SER A 124 6.17 0.63 -11.10
N ILE A 125 5.55 0.01 -10.11
CA ILE A 125 4.54 -1.01 -10.31
C ILE A 125 3.17 -0.36 -10.31
N SER A 126 2.38 -0.64 -11.36
CA SER A 126 0.97 -0.28 -11.44
C SER A 126 0.12 -1.54 -11.48
N VAL A 127 -0.85 -1.65 -10.57
CA VAL A 127 -1.75 -2.81 -10.51
C VAL A 127 -3.04 -2.49 -11.21
N ALA A 128 -3.39 -3.28 -12.24
CA ALA A 128 -4.63 -3.12 -12.97
C ALA A 128 -5.83 -3.39 -12.03
N LYS A 129 -6.83 -2.51 -12.09
CA LYS A 129 -8.07 -2.67 -11.33
C LYS A 129 -8.81 -3.93 -11.76
N HIS A 130 -9.22 -4.73 -10.80
CA HIS A 130 -10.02 -5.93 -11.07
C HIS A 130 -11.51 -5.62 -10.84
N PRO A 131 -12.44 -6.09 -11.70
CA PRO A 131 -13.86 -5.75 -11.59
C PRO A 131 -14.53 -6.28 -10.31
N VAL A 132 -14.01 -7.36 -9.73
CA VAL A 132 -14.62 -8.03 -8.57
C VAL A 132 -13.84 -7.80 -7.28
N TYR A 133 -12.51 -7.69 -7.37
CA TYR A 133 -11.65 -7.62 -6.18
C TYR A 133 -10.95 -6.28 -6.08
N SER A 134 -10.82 -5.78 -4.86
CA SER A 134 -9.98 -4.64 -4.52
C SER A 134 -8.99 -5.01 -3.41
N ILE A 135 -7.80 -4.42 -3.44
CA ILE A 135 -6.77 -4.61 -2.42
C ILE A 135 -6.94 -3.53 -1.36
N ASP A 136 -7.02 -3.95 -0.10
CA ASP A 136 -6.98 -3.07 1.05
C ASP A 136 -5.83 -3.51 1.98
N GLY A 137 -4.69 -2.94 1.75
CA GLY A 137 -3.46 -3.35 2.43
C GLY A 137 -3.12 -4.82 2.14
N VAL A 138 -3.17 -5.68 3.16
CA VAL A 138 -2.94 -7.13 3.03
C VAL A 138 -4.23 -7.90 2.73
N ASN A 139 -5.38 -7.25 2.95
CA ASN A 139 -6.69 -7.89 2.75
C ASN A 139 -7.20 -7.68 1.33
N LEU A 140 -7.99 -8.63 0.86
CA LEU A 140 -8.77 -8.48 -0.36
C LEU A 140 -10.21 -8.16 0.03
N ARG A 141 -10.85 -7.25 -0.69
CA ARG A 141 -12.29 -6.97 -0.58
C ARG A 141 -12.99 -7.41 -1.83
N MET A 142 -14.19 -7.96 -1.68
CA MET A 142 -15.09 -8.24 -2.78
C MET A 142 -16.53 -8.00 -2.35
N ASP A 143 -17.34 -7.60 -3.30
CA ASP A 143 -18.78 -7.46 -3.10
C ASP A 143 -19.47 -8.75 -3.60
N LEU A 144 -20.25 -9.37 -2.72
CA LEU A 144 -20.99 -10.57 -3.01
C LEU A 144 -22.46 -10.23 -3.22
N PRO A 145 -22.97 -10.26 -4.46
CA PRO A 145 -24.39 -10.07 -4.69
C PRO A 145 -25.16 -11.30 -4.21
N VAL A 146 -26.13 -11.07 -3.37
CA VAL A 146 -27.05 -12.12 -2.83
C VAL A 146 -28.49 -11.74 -3.09
N THR A 147 -29.36 -12.71 -3.20
CA THR A 147 -30.80 -12.48 -3.35
C THR A 147 -31.43 -12.13 -2.00
N LEU A 148 -32.57 -11.45 -2.02
CA LEU A 148 -33.35 -11.13 -0.82
C LEU A 148 -33.69 -12.40 -0.02
N LYS A 149 -34.06 -13.49 -0.73
CA LYS A 149 -34.35 -14.79 -0.11
C LYS A 149 -33.14 -15.33 0.68
N GLU A 150 -31.95 -15.29 0.07
CA GLU A 150 -30.72 -15.78 0.70
C GLU A 150 -30.29 -14.93 1.90
N ALA A 151 -30.51 -13.62 1.85
CA ALA A 151 -30.23 -12.72 2.95
C ALA A 151 -31.22 -12.90 4.12
N ALA A 152 -32.51 -13.11 3.83
CA ALA A 152 -33.57 -13.25 4.83
C ALA A 152 -33.56 -14.63 5.51
N LEU A 153 -33.49 -15.70 4.74
CA LEU A 153 -33.59 -17.08 5.25
C LEU A 153 -32.22 -17.67 5.62
N GLY A 154 -31.14 -17.03 5.16
CA GLY A 154 -29.80 -17.58 5.23
C GLY A 154 -29.55 -18.62 4.12
N ALA A 155 -28.34 -18.66 3.63
CA ALA A 155 -27.91 -19.59 2.59
C ALA A 155 -26.43 -19.89 2.69
N THR A 156 -26.03 -20.96 2.00
CA THR A 156 -24.60 -21.22 1.78
C THR A 156 -24.29 -20.87 0.33
N VAL A 157 -23.49 -19.81 0.15
CA VAL A 157 -23.13 -19.30 -1.19
C VAL A 157 -21.69 -19.64 -1.50
N GLU A 158 -21.42 -20.03 -2.74
CA GLU A 158 -20.06 -20.28 -3.21
C GLU A 158 -19.41 -18.97 -3.67
N VAL A 159 -18.27 -18.67 -3.10
CA VAL A 159 -17.49 -17.47 -3.39
C VAL A 159 -16.24 -17.88 -4.15
N PRO A 160 -16.00 -17.34 -5.34
CA PRO A 160 -14.76 -17.58 -6.06
C PRO A 160 -13.60 -16.90 -5.35
N LEU A 161 -12.44 -17.54 -5.35
CA LEU A 161 -11.19 -17.00 -4.84
C LEU A 161 -10.29 -16.59 -6.00
N LEU A 162 -9.33 -15.72 -5.72
CA LEU A 162 -8.35 -15.25 -6.71
C LEU A 162 -7.52 -16.41 -7.31
N ASP A 163 -7.33 -17.47 -6.54
CA ASP A 163 -6.62 -18.70 -6.94
C ASP A 163 -7.43 -19.58 -7.93
N GLY A 164 -8.66 -19.18 -8.29
CA GLY A 164 -9.55 -19.97 -9.14
C GLY A 164 -10.30 -21.08 -8.41
N THR A 165 -10.10 -21.22 -7.11
CA THR A 165 -10.88 -22.15 -6.27
C THR A 165 -12.14 -21.48 -5.73
N THR A 166 -13.16 -22.26 -5.34
CA THR A 166 -14.37 -21.75 -4.70
C THR A 166 -14.39 -22.10 -3.22
N THR A 167 -14.94 -21.21 -2.40
CA THR A 167 -15.12 -21.44 -0.96
C THR A 167 -16.57 -21.19 -0.59
N LYS A 168 -17.14 -22.10 0.22
CA LYS A 168 -18.52 -21.97 0.71
C LYS A 168 -18.57 -21.03 1.89
N VAL A 169 -19.42 -20.01 1.80
CA VAL A 169 -19.66 -19.02 2.85
C VAL A 169 -21.10 -19.15 3.32
N LYS A 170 -21.28 -19.34 4.63
CA LYS A 170 -22.60 -19.45 5.24
C LYS A 170 -23.08 -18.04 5.66
N ILE A 171 -24.14 -17.58 5.03
CA ILE A 171 -24.86 -16.36 5.36
C ILE A 171 -25.86 -16.67 6.44
N LYS A 172 -25.88 -15.91 7.51
CA LYS A 172 -26.86 -16.05 8.59
C LYS A 172 -28.21 -15.47 8.15
N PRO A 173 -29.34 -16.03 8.62
CA PRO A 173 -30.64 -15.42 8.37
C PRO A 173 -30.71 -14.01 8.98
N GLY A 174 -31.39 -13.10 8.27
CA GLY A 174 -31.50 -11.70 8.69
C GLY A 174 -30.22 -10.86 8.48
N THR A 175 -29.34 -11.27 7.56
CA THR A 175 -28.14 -10.51 7.26
C THR A 175 -28.48 -9.27 6.45
N SER A 176 -28.13 -8.09 6.98
CA SER A 176 -28.32 -6.80 6.31
C SER A 176 -27.33 -6.59 5.16
N SER A 177 -27.76 -5.83 4.14
CA SER A 177 -26.85 -5.37 3.09
C SER A 177 -25.74 -4.50 3.70
N GLY A 178 -24.50 -4.64 3.18
CA GLY A 178 -23.32 -3.97 3.73
C GLY A 178 -22.61 -4.76 4.85
N THR A 179 -23.15 -5.89 5.28
CA THR A 179 -22.47 -6.74 6.28
C THR A 179 -21.19 -7.32 5.70
N VAL A 180 -20.09 -7.16 6.44
CA VAL A 180 -18.77 -7.67 6.02
C VAL A 180 -18.48 -8.99 6.71
N MET A 181 -18.24 -10.02 5.92
CA MET A 181 -17.81 -11.33 6.38
C MET A 181 -16.33 -11.55 6.10
N ARG A 182 -15.60 -12.06 7.07
CA ARG A 182 -14.16 -12.28 6.99
C ARG A 182 -13.83 -13.76 6.78
N LEU A 183 -13.17 -14.05 5.67
CA LEU A 183 -12.61 -15.36 5.35
C LEU A 183 -11.11 -15.36 5.64
N ARG A 184 -10.73 -16.02 6.72
CA ARG A 184 -9.34 -16.02 7.20
C ARG A 184 -8.40 -16.72 6.22
N GLY A 185 -7.22 -16.12 6.02
CA GLY A 185 -6.15 -16.72 5.23
C GLY A 185 -6.40 -16.80 3.71
N LYS A 186 -7.44 -16.10 3.19
CA LYS A 186 -7.81 -16.07 1.77
C LYS A 186 -7.51 -14.73 1.09
N GLY A 187 -6.77 -13.87 1.74
CA GLY A 187 -6.28 -12.60 1.20
C GLY A 187 -4.90 -12.71 0.55
N VAL A 188 -4.21 -11.59 0.50
CA VAL A 188 -2.86 -11.49 -0.08
C VAL A 188 -1.85 -12.23 0.81
N ARG A 189 -1.07 -13.13 0.21
CA ARG A 189 0.03 -13.81 0.91
C ARG A 189 1.31 -13.02 0.72
N THR A 190 1.75 -12.36 1.78
CA THR A 190 3.05 -11.69 1.82
C THR A 190 4.07 -12.58 2.55
N ALA A 191 5.35 -12.37 2.34
CA ALA A 191 6.40 -13.14 3.05
C ALA A 191 6.28 -13.07 4.59
N LYS A 192 5.65 -12.01 5.12
CA LYS A 192 5.52 -11.77 6.58
C LYS A 192 4.13 -12.08 7.13
N LYS A 193 3.08 -11.94 6.33
CA LYS A 193 1.68 -12.05 6.79
C LYS A 193 0.80 -12.63 5.68
N THR A 194 -0.18 -13.40 6.07
CA THR A 194 -1.28 -13.81 5.20
C THR A 194 -2.48 -12.95 5.54
N GLY A 195 -3.03 -12.27 4.55
CA GLY A 195 -4.23 -11.47 4.69
C GLY A 195 -5.51 -12.31 4.63
N ASP A 196 -6.63 -11.63 4.77
CA ASP A 196 -7.96 -12.23 4.77
C ASP A 196 -8.77 -11.69 3.59
N LEU A 197 -9.79 -12.42 3.18
CA LEU A 197 -10.76 -11.94 2.22
C LEU A 197 -11.97 -11.38 2.99
N LEU A 198 -12.26 -10.11 2.75
CA LEU A 198 -13.42 -9.40 3.27
C LEU A 198 -14.52 -9.43 2.21
N VAL A 199 -15.57 -10.14 2.49
CA VAL A 199 -16.73 -10.29 1.60
C VAL A 199 -17.84 -9.39 2.11
N THR A 200 -18.19 -8.36 1.34
CA THR A 200 -19.30 -7.47 1.65
C THR A 200 -20.56 -8.00 0.99
N VAL A 201 -21.55 -8.33 1.80
CA VAL A 201 -22.86 -8.81 1.29
C VAL A 201 -23.63 -7.63 0.70
N GLN A 202 -24.04 -7.75 -0.56
CA GLN A 202 -24.91 -6.76 -1.21
C GLN A 202 -26.18 -7.43 -1.69
N VAL A 203 -27.33 -6.98 -1.20
CA VAL A 203 -28.62 -7.48 -1.66
C VAL A 203 -28.92 -6.94 -3.05
N ALA A 204 -28.94 -7.84 -4.04
CA ALA A 204 -29.23 -7.48 -5.41
C ALA A 204 -30.75 -7.44 -5.64
N VAL A 205 -31.25 -6.28 -6.05
CA VAL A 205 -32.63 -6.09 -6.43
C VAL A 205 -32.76 -6.15 -7.96
N PRO A 206 -33.57 -7.08 -8.52
CA PRO A 206 -33.74 -7.21 -9.95
C PRO A 206 -34.48 -5.98 -10.53
N ARG A 207 -33.97 -5.45 -11.65
CA ARG A 207 -34.58 -4.29 -12.31
C ARG A 207 -35.92 -4.59 -12.98
N ARG A 208 -36.16 -5.83 -13.36
CA ARG A 208 -37.41 -6.26 -14.01
C ARG A 208 -37.98 -7.44 -13.21
N LEU A 209 -39.23 -7.30 -12.81
CA LEU A 209 -39.98 -8.32 -12.09
C LEU A 209 -41.12 -8.83 -12.98
N SER A 210 -41.36 -10.14 -12.96
CA SER A 210 -42.57 -10.73 -13.54
C SER A 210 -43.79 -10.32 -12.70
N SER A 211 -45.01 -10.44 -13.28
CA SER A 211 -46.25 -10.14 -12.54
C SER A 211 -46.38 -10.99 -11.28
N GLN A 212 -46.06 -12.29 -11.38
CA GLN A 212 -46.08 -13.21 -10.23
C GLN A 212 -45.08 -12.80 -9.13
N ALA A 213 -43.84 -12.36 -9.50
CA ALA A 213 -42.85 -11.93 -8.55
C ALA A 213 -43.28 -10.63 -7.84
N ARG A 214 -43.99 -9.74 -8.55
CA ARG A 214 -44.52 -8.50 -7.96
C ARG A 214 -45.57 -8.84 -6.92
N THR A 215 -46.58 -9.67 -7.25
CA THR A 215 -47.63 -10.09 -6.30
C THR A 215 -47.04 -10.78 -5.07
N ALA A 216 -46.00 -11.64 -5.25
CA ALA A 216 -45.30 -12.27 -4.14
C ALA A 216 -44.55 -11.29 -3.22
N LEU A 217 -43.95 -10.24 -3.79
CA LEU A 217 -43.29 -9.20 -3.03
C LEU A 217 -44.29 -8.31 -2.28
N GLU A 218 -45.42 -7.97 -2.87
CA GLU A 218 -46.50 -7.22 -2.23
C GLU A 218 -47.10 -8.03 -1.04
N ALA A 219 -47.28 -9.34 -1.21
CA ALA A 219 -47.70 -10.21 -0.14
C ALA A 219 -46.67 -10.35 0.97
N PHE A 220 -45.37 -10.35 0.63
CA PHE A 220 -44.28 -10.36 1.60
C PHE A 220 -44.23 -9.05 2.39
N ASP A 221 -44.36 -7.90 1.74
CA ASP A 221 -44.36 -6.60 2.38
C ASP A 221 -45.55 -6.45 3.36
N ALA A 222 -46.75 -6.92 2.94
CA ALA A 222 -47.92 -6.92 3.79
C ALA A 222 -47.79 -7.85 5.02
N ALA A 223 -46.95 -8.88 4.94
CA ALA A 223 -46.68 -9.78 6.05
C ALA A 223 -45.55 -9.30 7.00
N MET A 224 -44.85 -8.22 6.63
CA MET A 224 -43.83 -7.61 7.47
C MET A 224 -44.46 -6.73 8.57
N GLU A 225 -44.20 -7.05 9.83
CA GLU A 225 -44.71 -6.33 11.00
C GLU A 225 -43.92 -5.05 11.35
N SER A 226 -42.72 -4.90 10.79
CA SER A 226 -41.82 -3.78 11.15
C SER A 226 -41.59 -2.83 9.98
N ASP A 227 -41.80 -1.53 10.23
CA ASP A 227 -41.39 -0.46 9.31
C ASP A 227 -39.89 -0.18 9.50
N PRO A 228 -39.03 -0.48 8.50
CA PRO A 228 -37.58 -0.23 8.59
C PRO A 228 -37.20 1.27 8.76
N ARG A 229 -38.18 2.18 8.59
CA ARG A 229 -37.98 3.63 8.74
C ARG A 229 -38.36 4.17 10.11
N GLU A 230 -38.85 3.33 11.01
CA GLU A 230 -39.31 3.77 12.34
C GLU A 230 -38.16 4.35 13.17
N THR A 231 -37.02 3.68 13.17
CA THR A 231 -35.80 4.16 13.84
C THR A 231 -35.33 5.50 13.29
N LEU A 232 -35.34 5.66 11.95
CA LEU A 232 -34.96 6.94 11.31
C LEU A 232 -35.90 8.09 11.70
N ARG A 233 -37.22 7.82 11.82
CA ARG A 233 -38.17 8.84 12.27
C ARG A 233 -37.95 9.25 13.71
N GLN A 234 -37.58 8.31 14.57
CA GLN A 234 -37.28 8.56 15.98
C GLN A 234 -35.98 9.37 16.13
N GLU A 235 -34.92 8.99 15.41
CA GLU A 235 -33.62 9.69 15.43
C GLU A 235 -33.70 11.10 14.81
N ALA A 236 -34.52 11.29 13.77
CA ALA A 236 -34.69 12.60 13.13
C ALA A 236 -35.55 13.57 13.96
N ALA A 237 -36.28 13.09 14.97
CA ALA A 237 -37.11 13.89 15.86
C ALA A 237 -36.37 14.33 17.14
N THR A 238 -35.13 13.88 17.34
CA THR A 238 -34.28 14.24 18.47
C THR A 238 -33.30 15.36 18.14
#